data_44e9f36d119c07e72d6ddf33356a5228
#
_entry.id   44e9f36d119c07e72d6ddf33356a5228
#
_cell.length_a   1.000
_cell.length_b   1.000
_cell.length_c   1.000
_cell.angle_alpha   90.00
_cell.angle_beta   90.00
_cell.angle_gamma   90.00
#
_symmetry.space_group_name_H-M   'P 1'
#
loop_
_entity.id
_entity.type
_entity.pdbx_description
1 polymer ?
#
loop_
_entity_poly.entity_id
_entity_poly.type
_entity_poly.pdbx_seq_one_letter_code
_entity_poly.pdbx_strand_id
1 'polypeptide(L)'
;MKSRAFLLLVLLIGAVVASGCMGSNSANTPSTTKSPEQSLSKTQTASQATYRSHYPLEVRDFANRTVTIKTEPRRVVSLAPSITEDLYYLGLLDRVVGITGYEDWPEEAKKIESVGGYGAYANLEVIASLKPDLILADSAVFYKEGFLENLEKIAPVVIIDPKGIDEIPRAIELLGKVFGREEKAKEVIEEFNAKVNALREATSGKERPKVFYVVWHDPLTTAGGDTFINDVIFLAGGVNVFNDTKGWPQVSREEVLARNPDVIVLTPHCGLGLEDAYRLFAGTKAVKTGHVYLIENENDLIHPSPRIVRGIEAMAKLLHPEAFKTRYPLTIRDMMNRTVTIKAEPQRVVSLAPSITETVFYLGAGDKLVGVTKWADWPPAVKNITRVGGYGAYANLEVIASLKPDLILADNAVLYKKGFLENLEKIAPVVILNPKGIDEVYTQVELLGKVLNREEQALLVTAEMKARIGSIQGAVSNLTRPKVMYLISTYNGYWIAGKDTFADDLIKLAGGENAFEDVTGWKAVSAEEIVARNPDVVVIASAYVSPDIFCSGPLSTIKASKEGKVYTVSDPNVFQRPSPRVVLALEELAKLLHPEAFKFTPPALACQTNSTANATG
;
A
#
# COMPACT_ATOMS: atom_id res chain seq x y z
N MET A 1 -27.36 -7.61 25.11
CA MET A 1 -27.79 -7.34 23.74
C MET A 1 -26.65 -7.34 22.74
N LYS A 2 -25.43 -6.88 23.08
CA LYS A 2 -24.26 -6.91 22.17
C LYS A 2 -23.75 -8.33 21.82
N SER A 3 -23.85 -9.27 22.73
CA SER A 3 -23.41 -10.68 22.59
C SER A 3 -24.19 -11.48 21.54
N ARG A 4 -25.51 -11.27 21.43
CA ARG A 4 -26.35 -12.06 20.51
C ARG A 4 -26.13 -11.73 19.01
N ALA A 5 -25.76 -10.50 18.69
CA ALA A 5 -25.56 -10.09 17.29
C ALA A 5 -24.22 -10.59 16.71
N PHE A 6 -23.18 -10.66 17.56
CA PHE A 6 -21.88 -11.24 17.16
C PHE A 6 -21.99 -12.77 17.01
N LEU A 7 -22.78 -13.39 17.87
CA LEU A 7 -23.11 -14.82 17.81
C LEU A 7 -23.69 -15.22 16.44
N LEU A 8 -24.58 -14.39 15.90
CA LEU A 8 -25.21 -14.62 14.60
C LEU A 8 -24.21 -14.56 13.44
N LEU A 9 -23.20 -13.67 13.52
CA LEU A 9 -22.18 -13.54 12.48
C LEU A 9 -21.30 -14.80 12.40
N VAL A 10 -20.89 -15.34 13.54
CA VAL A 10 -20.06 -16.56 13.60
C VAL A 10 -20.85 -17.80 13.17
N LEU A 11 -22.13 -17.90 13.54
CA LEU A 11 -23.01 -19.00 13.14
C LEU A 11 -23.30 -18.99 11.62
N LEU A 12 -23.38 -17.79 11.01
CA LEU A 12 -23.64 -17.65 9.57
C LEU A 12 -22.43 -18.05 8.71
N ILE A 13 -21.20 -17.78 9.18
CA ILE A 13 -19.99 -18.23 8.49
C ILE A 13 -19.89 -19.77 8.50
N GLY A 14 -20.28 -20.42 9.61
CA GLY A 14 -20.29 -21.87 9.73
C GLY A 14 -21.36 -22.59 8.88
N ALA A 15 -22.51 -21.95 8.65
CA ALA A 15 -23.63 -22.57 7.92
C ALA A 15 -23.41 -22.67 6.41
N VAL A 16 -22.57 -21.80 5.82
CA VAL A 16 -22.28 -21.81 4.35
C VAL A 16 -21.39 -23.00 3.95
N VAL A 17 -20.57 -23.52 4.88
CA VAL A 17 -19.66 -24.64 4.60
C VAL A 17 -20.37 -26.01 4.60
N ALA A 18 -21.54 -26.12 5.24
CA ALA A 18 -22.28 -27.39 5.38
C ALA A 18 -23.18 -27.75 4.18
N SER A 19 -23.41 -26.84 3.23
CA SER A 19 -24.37 -27.05 2.12
C SER A 19 -23.76 -27.50 0.77
N GLY A 20 -22.47 -27.82 0.73
CA GLY A 20 -21.71 -28.08 -0.49
C GLY A 20 -21.39 -29.54 -0.81
N CYS A 21 -22.03 -30.54 -0.23
CA CYS A 21 -21.80 -31.95 -0.58
C CYS A 21 -23.10 -32.73 -0.66
N MET A 22 -23.67 -32.85 -1.87
CA MET A 22 -24.50 -34.00 -2.27
C MET A 22 -24.59 -34.15 -3.79
N GLY A 23 -24.13 -35.31 -4.25
CA GLY A 23 -24.52 -35.97 -5.51
C GLY A 23 -23.54 -35.83 -6.67
N SER A 24 -23.02 -36.82 -7.29
CA SER A 24 -23.51 -38.18 -7.54
C SER A 24 -22.37 -39.07 -8.07
N ASN A 25 -22.45 -40.35 -7.74
CA ASN A 25 -21.63 -41.46 -8.23
C ASN A 25 -21.78 -41.71 -9.76
N SER A 26 -20.67 -42.04 -10.44
CA SER A 26 -20.67 -43.21 -11.31
C SER A 26 -19.25 -43.72 -11.55
N ALA A 27 -19.12 -45.02 -11.43
CA ALA A 27 -17.92 -45.83 -11.49
C ALA A 27 -17.40 -46.00 -12.93
N ASN A 28 -16.06 -46.16 -13.08
CA ASN A 28 -15.49 -47.27 -13.83
C ASN A 28 -13.97 -47.30 -13.68
N THR A 29 -13.49 -48.43 -13.21
CA THR A 29 -12.11 -48.94 -13.20
C THR A 29 -11.92 -49.91 -14.38
N PRO A 30 -10.71 -50.53 -14.61
CA PRO A 30 -9.32 -50.08 -14.53
C PRO A 30 -8.52 -50.43 -15.81
N SER A 31 -7.29 -49.96 -15.93
CA SER A 31 -6.28 -50.78 -16.62
C SER A 31 -4.84 -50.41 -16.16
N THR A 32 -4.18 -51.46 -15.82
CA THR A 32 -2.79 -51.65 -15.36
C THR A 32 -1.78 -51.47 -16.49
N THR A 33 -0.63 -50.82 -16.17
CA THR A 33 0.67 -51.30 -16.69
C THR A 33 1.84 -50.88 -15.77
N LYS A 34 2.80 -51.77 -15.64
CA LYS A 34 3.89 -51.87 -14.70
C LYS A 34 5.07 -50.96 -14.97
N SER A 35 5.79 -50.69 -13.88
CA SER A 35 7.16 -50.15 -13.75
C SER A 35 8.23 -50.76 -14.68
N PRO A 36 9.41 -50.08 -14.76
CA PRO A 36 10.49 -50.58 -13.86
C PRO A 36 11.28 -49.47 -13.14
N GLU A 37 11.72 -49.86 -11.95
CA GLU A 37 12.73 -49.25 -11.13
C GLU A 37 14.07 -49.02 -11.86
N GLN A 38 14.66 -47.83 -11.63
CA GLN A 38 16.12 -47.74 -11.60
C GLN A 38 16.54 -46.77 -10.48
N SER A 39 17.17 -47.36 -9.51
CA SER A 39 17.92 -46.72 -8.43
C SER A 39 19.08 -45.87 -8.97
N LEU A 40 19.20 -44.65 -8.53
CA LEU A 40 20.48 -43.94 -8.47
C LEU A 40 20.50 -43.02 -7.26
N SER A 41 21.17 -43.50 -6.23
CA SER A 41 21.65 -42.71 -5.10
C SER A 41 22.54 -41.58 -5.63
N LYS A 42 22.18 -40.34 -5.39
CA LYS A 42 23.14 -39.23 -5.30
C LYS A 42 22.77 -38.37 -4.11
N THR A 43 23.53 -38.54 -3.06
CA THR A 43 23.76 -37.60 -1.98
C THR A 43 24.08 -36.25 -2.60
N GLN A 44 23.12 -35.37 -2.69
CA GLN A 44 23.37 -33.94 -2.89
C GLN A 44 23.55 -33.31 -1.53
N THR A 45 24.79 -33.11 -1.17
CA THR A 45 25.23 -32.17 -0.14
C THR A 45 24.50 -30.84 -0.35
N ALA A 46 23.70 -30.45 0.62
CA ALA A 46 23.18 -29.12 0.68
C ALA A 46 24.35 -28.13 0.64
N SER A 47 24.49 -27.45 -0.48
CA SER A 47 25.38 -26.32 -0.63
C SER A 47 24.86 -25.25 0.34
N GLN A 48 25.55 -25.09 1.46
CA GLN A 48 25.49 -23.88 2.25
C GLN A 48 25.84 -22.74 1.28
N ALA A 49 24.85 -21.97 0.88
CA ALA A 49 25.04 -20.67 0.26
C ALA A 49 25.82 -19.85 1.29
N THR A 50 27.15 -19.81 1.15
CA THR A 50 27.97 -18.86 1.84
C THR A 50 27.48 -17.48 1.44
N TYR A 51 26.84 -16.77 2.37
CA TYR A 51 26.64 -15.33 2.31
C TYR A 51 28.03 -14.70 2.15
N ARG A 52 28.45 -14.49 0.90
CA ARG A 52 29.59 -13.63 0.61
C ARG A 52 29.16 -12.24 1.04
N SER A 53 29.82 -11.69 2.06
CA SER A 53 29.66 -10.28 2.38
C SER A 53 29.93 -9.49 1.09
N HIS A 54 28.93 -8.76 0.59
CA HIS A 54 29.03 -7.93 -0.62
C HIS A 54 30.05 -6.78 -0.43
N TYR A 55 30.61 -6.64 0.77
CA TYR A 55 31.52 -5.57 1.15
C TYR A 55 32.95 -6.10 1.37
N PRO A 56 33.97 -5.28 1.05
CA PRO A 56 33.89 -3.91 0.53
C PRO A 56 33.30 -3.87 -0.90
N LEU A 57 32.42 -2.90 -1.14
CA LEU A 57 31.76 -2.69 -2.41
C LEU A 57 32.29 -1.40 -3.07
N GLU A 58 32.68 -1.47 -4.33
CA GLU A 58 32.97 -0.30 -5.14
C GLU A 58 31.79 0.03 -6.05
N VAL A 59 31.33 1.27 -6.01
CA VAL A 59 30.26 1.77 -6.86
C VAL A 59 30.70 3.01 -7.64
N ARG A 60 30.15 3.17 -8.83
CA ARG A 60 30.29 4.39 -9.61
C ARG A 60 29.04 5.22 -9.45
N ASP A 61 29.17 6.40 -8.84
CA ASP A 61 28.08 7.31 -8.56
C ASP A 61 27.66 8.17 -9.77
N PHE A 62 26.66 9.04 -9.59
CA PHE A 62 26.15 9.90 -10.66
C PHE A 62 27.13 11.03 -11.03
N ALA A 63 28.05 11.39 -10.17
CA ALA A 63 29.16 12.29 -10.47
C ALA A 63 30.35 11.58 -11.11
N ASN A 64 30.17 10.31 -11.51
CA ASN A 64 31.17 9.50 -12.18
C ASN A 64 32.39 9.15 -11.31
N ARG A 65 32.28 9.26 -9.97
CA ARG A 65 33.30 8.96 -8.99
C ARG A 65 33.22 7.49 -8.59
N THR A 66 34.35 6.87 -8.28
CA THR A 66 34.38 5.54 -7.65
C THR A 66 34.38 5.72 -6.13
N VAL A 67 33.38 5.17 -5.46
CA VAL A 67 33.23 5.22 -4.02
C VAL A 67 33.33 3.81 -3.44
N THR A 68 34.18 3.63 -2.43
CA THR A 68 34.36 2.36 -1.73
C THR A 68 33.56 2.36 -0.43
N ILE A 69 32.60 1.45 -0.31
CA ILE A 69 31.77 1.22 0.87
C ILE A 69 32.33 -0.02 1.59
N LYS A 70 32.89 0.18 2.77
CA LYS A 70 33.64 -0.87 3.47
C LYS A 70 32.76 -1.93 4.13
N THR A 71 31.59 -1.53 4.62
CA THR A 71 30.64 -2.37 5.35
C THR A 71 29.21 -1.99 4.93
N GLU A 72 28.25 -2.85 5.21
CA GLU A 72 26.83 -2.57 4.98
C GLU A 72 26.40 -1.29 5.72
N PRO A 73 25.87 -0.27 5.01
CA PRO A 73 25.45 0.98 5.66
C PRO A 73 24.26 0.75 6.60
N ARG A 74 24.38 1.29 7.81
CA ARG A 74 23.34 1.19 8.86
C ARG A 74 22.94 2.54 9.44
N ARG A 75 23.74 3.56 9.21
CA ARG A 75 23.53 4.93 9.69
C ARG A 75 23.73 5.89 8.53
N VAL A 76 22.65 6.18 7.84
CA VAL A 76 22.66 6.94 6.60
C VAL A 76 22.18 8.37 6.85
N VAL A 77 22.88 9.34 6.30
CA VAL A 77 22.38 10.71 6.17
C VAL A 77 22.00 10.96 4.72
N SER A 78 20.77 11.42 4.50
CA SER A 78 20.23 11.81 3.19
C SER A 78 20.19 13.33 3.08
N LEU A 79 20.87 13.89 2.08
CA LEU A 79 20.96 15.33 1.85
C LEU A 79 20.05 15.86 0.74
N ALA A 80 19.09 15.03 0.30
CA ALA A 80 18.06 15.43 -0.66
C ALA A 80 16.75 14.67 -0.41
N PRO A 81 15.58 15.33 -0.48
CA PRO A 81 14.28 14.69 -0.27
C PRO A 81 14.02 13.51 -1.22
N SER A 82 14.37 13.63 -2.50
CA SER A 82 14.23 12.54 -3.48
C SER A 82 14.99 11.27 -3.08
N ILE A 83 16.17 11.40 -2.50
CA ILE A 83 16.98 10.27 -2.02
C ILE A 83 16.32 9.63 -0.79
N THR A 84 15.74 10.43 0.10
CA THR A 84 14.96 9.94 1.25
C THR A 84 13.74 9.15 0.77
N GLU A 85 13.09 9.60 -0.30
CA GLU A 85 11.98 8.89 -0.95
C GLU A 85 12.45 7.57 -1.59
N ASP A 86 13.59 7.56 -2.28
CA ASP A 86 14.19 6.34 -2.83
C ASP A 86 14.46 5.28 -1.76
N LEU A 87 15.03 5.72 -0.62
CA LEU A 87 15.27 4.83 0.52
C LEU A 87 13.97 4.28 1.12
N TYR A 88 12.91 5.09 1.14
CA TYR A 88 11.59 4.61 1.57
C TYR A 88 11.06 3.50 0.63
N TYR A 89 11.12 3.69 -0.69
CA TYR A 89 10.68 2.68 -1.65
C TYR A 89 11.49 1.37 -1.55
N LEU A 90 12.76 1.47 -1.15
CA LEU A 90 13.64 0.32 -0.91
C LEU A 90 13.46 -0.32 0.48
N GLY A 91 12.57 0.24 1.34
CA GLY A 91 12.34 -0.25 2.71
C GLY A 91 13.54 -0.03 3.62
N LEU A 92 14.25 1.10 3.47
CA LEU A 92 15.50 1.42 4.17
C LEU A 92 15.40 2.65 5.08
N LEU A 93 14.19 3.18 5.30
CA LEU A 93 14.01 4.39 6.10
C LEU A 93 14.47 4.23 7.56
N ASP A 94 14.43 3.01 8.09
CA ASP A 94 14.93 2.66 9.43
C ASP A 94 16.44 2.83 9.59
N ARG A 95 17.19 2.93 8.49
CA ARG A 95 18.64 3.18 8.46
C ARG A 95 18.97 4.67 8.36
N VAL A 96 18.01 5.51 8.06
CA VAL A 96 18.21 6.95 7.91
C VAL A 96 18.22 7.60 9.29
N VAL A 97 19.33 8.24 9.61
CA VAL A 97 19.55 8.91 10.91
C VAL A 97 19.55 10.43 10.80
N GLY A 98 19.59 10.97 9.58
CA GLY A 98 19.54 12.40 9.32
C GLY A 98 19.01 12.70 7.93
N ILE A 99 18.17 13.72 7.82
CA ILE A 99 17.52 14.19 6.59
C ILE A 99 17.63 15.71 6.48
N THR A 100 17.24 16.28 5.33
CA THR A 100 17.12 17.74 5.21
C THR A 100 15.90 18.26 5.97
N GLY A 101 15.66 19.56 5.97
CA GLY A 101 14.44 20.15 6.54
C GLY A 101 13.27 20.27 5.54
N TYR A 102 13.39 19.64 4.37
CA TYR A 102 12.47 19.84 3.23
C TYR A 102 11.63 18.59 2.88
N GLU A 103 11.78 17.51 3.62
CA GLU A 103 11.00 16.28 3.40
C GLU A 103 9.51 16.51 3.74
N ASP A 104 8.66 16.42 2.73
CA ASP A 104 7.20 16.46 2.86
C ASP A 104 6.59 15.06 2.89
N TRP A 105 7.30 14.06 2.38
CA TRP A 105 6.88 12.67 2.26
C TRP A 105 8.10 11.72 2.30
N PRO A 106 7.95 10.48 2.85
CA PRO A 106 6.78 9.97 3.59
C PRO A 106 6.64 10.61 4.98
N GLU A 107 5.46 10.51 5.59
CA GLU A 107 5.20 11.10 6.93
C GLU A 107 6.16 10.57 8.01
N GLU A 108 6.61 9.32 7.88
CA GLU A 108 7.58 8.70 8.78
C GLU A 108 8.93 9.41 8.74
N ALA A 109 9.33 9.95 7.60
CA ALA A 109 10.59 10.65 7.44
C ALA A 109 10.63 11.93 8.30
N LYS A 110 9.52 12.62 8.48
CA LYS A 110 9.41 13.84 9.30
C LYS A 110 9.80 13.65 10.77
N LYS A 111 9.94 12.39 11.23
CA LYS A 111 10.37 12.06 12.59
C LYS A 111 11.89 11.88 12.72
N ILE A 112 12.62 11.89 11.59
CA ILE A 112 14.07 11.73 11.55
C ILE A 112 14.72 13.09 11.84
N GLU A 113 15.89 13.07 12.47
CA GLU A 113 16.64 14.29 12.81
C GLU A 113 16.99 15.11 11.58
N SER A 114 16.69 16.40 11.61
CA SER A 114 17.02 17.31 10.53
C SER A 114 18.46 17.76 10.61
N VAL A 115 19.20 17.60 9.52
CA VAL A 115 20.57 18.14 9.36
C VAL A 115 20.57 19.57 8.79
N GLY A 116 19.41 20.21 8.70
CA GLY A 116 19.28 21.60 8.27
C GLY A 116 18.96 21.74 6.78
N GLY A 117 19.72 22.54 6.05
CA GLY A 117 19.45 22.90 4.66
C GLY A 117 19.70 21.78 3.66
N TYR A 118 19.29 22.05 2.42
CA TYR A 118 19.45 21.16 1.27
C TYR A 118 20.88 21.22 0.70
N GLY A 119 21.43 20.07 0.34
CA GLY A 119 22.74 19.97 -0.30
C GLY A 119 23.85 20.65 0.50
N ALA A 120 24.54 21.61 -0.10
CA ALA A 120 25.68 22.34 0.52
C ALA A 120 25.29 23.28 1.67
N TYR A 121 24.02 23.40 2.00
CA TYR A 121 23.50 24.18 3.13
C TYR A 121 23.19 23.33 4.36
N ALA A 122 23.45 22.03 4.31
CA ALA A 122 23.33 21.15 5.46
C ALA A 122 24.39 21.47 6.53
N ASN A 123 24.07 21.19 7.80
CA ASN A 123 24.94 21.46 8.93
C ASN A 123 25.92 20.30 9.18
N LEU A 124 27.20 20.53 8.86
CA LEU A 124 28.28 19.54 9.00
C LEU A 124 28.46 19.05 10.46
N GLU A 125 28.23 19.90 11.45
CA GLU A 125 28.38 19.51 12.86
C GLU A 125 27.27 18.54 13.28
N VAL A 126 26.02 18.80 12.85
CA VAL A 126 24.90 17.91 13.10
C VAL A 126 25.15 16.58 12.38
N ILE A 127 25.55 16.60 11.10
CA ILE A 127 25.88 15.39 10.34
C ILE A 127 26.95 14.56 11.07
N ALA A 128 28.03 15.20 11.49
CA ALA A 128 29.12 14.52 12.22
C ALA A 128 28.64 13.93 13.56
N SER A 129 27.77 14.64 14.28
CA SER A 129 27.20 14.16 15.55
C SER A 129 26.36 12.90 15.42
N LEU A 130 25.70 12.73 14.27
CA LEU A 130 24.90 11.55 13.94
C LEU A 130 25.76 10.32 13.64
N LYS A 131 27.08 10.47 13.47
CA LYS A 131 28.04 9.40 13.18
C LYS A 131 27.56 8.49 12.05
N PRO A 132 27.28 9.03 10.86
CA PRO A 132 26.88 8.22 9.73
C PRO A 132 28.01 7.31 9.26
N ASP A 133 27.65 6.18 8.69
CA ASP A 133 28.57 5.28 7.96
C ASP A 133 28.47 5.47 6.44
N LEU A 134 27.42 6.19 5.98
CA LEU A 134 27.23 6.62 4.60
C LEU A 134 26.47 7.94 4.54
N ILE A 135 26.86 8.81 3.62
CA ILE A 135 26.13 10.03 3.27
C ILE A 135 25.68 9.89 1.80
N LEU A 136 24.40 10.13 1.54
CA LEU A 136 23.82 10.19 0.22
C LEU A 136 23.47 11.63 -0.12
N ALA A 137 23.86 12.08 -1.28
CA ALA A 137 23.67 13.47 -1.70
C ALA A 137 23.45 13.57 -3.21
N ASP A 138 22.89 14.66 -3.65
CA ASP A 138 22.85 15.04 -5.08
C ASP A 138 23.93 16.06 -5.44
N SER A 139 23.89 16.61 -6.64
CA SER A 139 24.88 17.59 -7.10
C SER A 139 24.84 18.93 -6.36
N ALA A 140 23.83 19.20 -5.54
CA ALA A 140 23.76 20.44 -4.75
C ALA A 140 24.91 20.56 -3.73
N VAL A 141 25.57 19.46 -3.37
CA VAL A 141 26.77 19.50 -2.50
C VAL A 141 27.96 20.21 -3.15
N PHE A 142 27.96 20.35 -4.49
CA PHE A 142 29.00 21.08 -5.23
C PHE A 142 28.78 22.60 -5.28
N TYR A 143 27.64 23.11 -4.78
CA TYR A 143 27.34 24.55 -4.83
C TYR A 143 28.25 25.39 -3.92
N LYS A 144 28.91 24.74 -2.95
CA LYS A 144 29.87 25.38 -2.05
C LYS A 144 31.20 24.66 -2.11
N GLU A 145 32.24 25.37 -2.50
CA GLU A 145 33.61 24.83 -2.58
C GLU A 145 34.04 24.20 -1.26
N GLY A 146 34.66 23.03 -1.32
CA GLY A 146 35.15 22.29 -0.17
C GLY A 146 34.07 21.60 0.69
N PHE A 147 32.80 21.72 0.34
CA PHE A 147 31.73 21.11 1.16
C PHE A 147 31.74 19.59 1.05
N LEU A 148 31.87 19.05 -0.17
CA LEU A 148 31.95 17.61 -0.41
C LEU A 148 33.16 17.00 0.33
N GLU A 149 34.32 17.62 0.25
CA GLU A 149 35.54 17.16 0.92
C GLU A 149 35.37 17.16 2.45
N ASN A 150 34.57 18.06 3.00
CA ASN A 150 34.25 18.05 4.44
C ASN A 150 33.27 16.93 4.79
N LEU A 151 32.32 16.60 3.95
CA LEU A 151 31.44 15.44 4.13
C LEU A 151 32.26 14.13 4.08
N GLU A 152 33.20 14.00 3.14
CA GLU A 152 34.05 12.81 2.97
C GLU A 152 35.00 12.56 4.17
N LYS A 153 35.30 13.59 4.96
CA LYS A 153 36.01 13.41 6.25
C LYS A 153 35.12 12.78 7.33
N ILE A 154 33.79 12.87 7.19
CA ILE A 154 32.83 12.30 8.14
C ILE A 154 32.52 10.84 7.75
N ALA A 155 32.11 10.60 6.51
CA ALA A 155 31.75 9.29 6.00
C ALA A 155 31.88 9.23 4.45
N PRO A 156 31.92 8.05 3.82
CA PRO A 156 31.81 7.94 2.37
C PRO A 156 30.57 8.67 1.85
N VAL A 157 30.72 9.38 0.72
CA VAL A 157 29.63 10.12 0.07
C VAL A 157 29.33 9.50 -1.29
N VAL A 158 28.10 9.11 -1.53
CA VAL A 158 27.60 8.66 -2.83
C VAL A 158 26.63 9.68 -3.41
N ILE A 159 26.92 10.12 -4.64
CA ILE A 159 26.07 11.08 -5.35
C ILE A 159 24.98 10.34 -6.13
N ILE A 160 23.73 10.68 -5.84
CA ILE A 160 22.52 10.21 -6.54
C ILE A 160 21.86 11.44 -7.16
N ASP A 161 21.92 11.58 -8.46
CA ASP A 161 21.50 12.82 -9.13
C ASP A 161 20.97 12.55 -10.55
N PRO A 162 19.84 11.82 -10.67
CA PRO A 162 19.22 11.59 -11.97
C PRO A 162 18.76 12.90 -12.59
N LYS A 163 19.14 13.15 -13.85
CA LYS A 163 18.85 14.38 -14.61
C LYS A 163 17.56 14.28 -15.44
N GLY A 164 17.08 13.07 -15.68
CA GLY A 164 15.86 12.76 -16.38
C GLY A 164 15.09 11.64 -15.72
N ILE A 165 13.84 11.48 -16.09
CA ILE A 165 12.95 10.44 -15.53
C ILE A 165 13.47 9.03 -15.88
N ASP A 166 14.11 8.86 -17.01
CA ASP A 166 14.74 7.62 -17.48
C ASP A 166 15.97 7.21 -16.66
N GLU A 167 16.57 8.12 -15.89
CA GLU A 167 17.69 7.84 -14.98
C GLU A 167 17.27 7.41 -13.58
N ILE A 168 15.99 7.58 -13.20
CA ILE A 168 15.47 7.14 -11.87
C ILE A 168 15.68 5.64 -11.63
N PRO A 169 15.42 4.72 -12.60
CA PRO A 169 15.72 3.31 -12.43
C PRO A 169 17.19 3.04 -12.07
N ARG A 170 18.13 3.78 -12.64
CA ARG A 170 19.57 3.66 -12.34
C ARG A 170 19.87 4.11 -10.91
N ALA A 171 19.20 5.16 -10.40
CA ALA A 171 19.36 5.60 -9.01
C ALA A 171 18.89 4.51 -8.03
N ILE A 172 17.72 3.94 -8.28
CA ILE A 172 17.16 2.83 -7.47
C ILE A 172 18.06 1.59 -7.55
N GLU A 173 18.57 1.23 -8.74
CA GLU A 173 19.51 0.11 -8.91
C GLU A 173 20.81 0.33 -8.14
N LEU A 174 21.39 1.54 -8.19
CA LEU A 174 22.60 1.89 -7.46
C LEU A 174 22.38 1.77 -5.94
N LEU A 175 21.29 2.32 -5.44
CA LEU A 175 20.93 2.21 -4.01
C LEU A 175 20.65 0.74 -3.62
N GLY A 176 19.98 -0.01 -4.48
CA GLY A 176 19.79 -1.45 -4.28
C GLY A 176 21.12 -2.19 -4.07
N LYS A 177 22.12 -1.92 -4.89
CA LYS A 177 23.48 -2.47 -4.76
C LYS A 177 24.19 -2.01 -3.48
N VAL A 178 24.09 -0.71 -3.17
CA VAL A 178 24.70 -0.09 -1.98
C VAL A 178 24.18 -0.71 -0.69
N PHE A 179 22.96 -1.18 -0.66
CA PHE A 179 22.30 -1.72 0.54
C PHE A 179 22.01 -3.22 0.50
N GLY A 180 22.45 -3.95 -0.55
CA GLY A 180 22.13 -5.37 -0.72
C GLY A 180 20.60 -5.59 -0.85
N ARG A 181 19.92 -4.73 -1.60
CA ARG A 181 18.47 -4.75 -1.85
C ARG A 181 18.16 -4.84 -3.34
N GLU A 182 18.96 -5.56 -4.11
CA GLU A 182 18.86 -5.64 -5.57
C GLU A 182 17.51 -6.18 -6.03
N GLU A 183 16.97 -7.18 -5.34
CA GLU A 183 15.64 -7.73 -5.68
C GLU A 183 14.53 -6.69 -5.43
N LYS A 184 14.60 -5.96 -4.31
CA LYS A 184 13.63 -4.88 -4.03
C LYS A 184 13.77 -3.72 -5.01
N ALA A 185 14.99 -3.38 -5.39
CA ALA A 185 15.25 -2.37 -6.42
C ALA A 185 14.63 -2.76 -7.77
N LYS A 186 14.79 -4.02 -8.17
CA LYS A 186 14.18 -4.55 -9.39
C LYS A 186 12.65 -4.43 -9.35
N GLU A 187 12.02 -4.82 -8.24
CA GLU A 187 10.57 -4.69 -8.05
C GLU A 187 10.10 -3.24 -8.18
N VAL A 188 10.77 -2.29 -7.50
CA VAL A 188 10.45 -0.86 -7.57
C VAL A 188 10.60 -0.32 -9.00
N ILE A 189 11.66 -0.73 -9.71
CA ILE A 189 11.91 -0.33 -11.10
C ILE A 189 10.82 -0.88 -12.04
N GLU A 190 10.45 -2.14 -11.88
CA GLU A 190 9.39 -2.77 -12.69
C GLU A 190 8.05 -2.06 -12.47
N GLU A 191 7.69 -1.76 -11.23
CA GLU A 191 6.48 -1.02 -10.89
C GLU A 191 6.51 0.41 -11.45
N PHE A 192 7.61 1.13 -11.28
CA PHE A 192 7.82 2.47 -11.83
C PHE A 192 7.62 2.48 -13.35
N ASN A 193 8.32 1.59 -14.07
CA ASN A 193 8.25 1.49 -15.51
C ASN A 193 6.84 1.13 -16.00
N ALA A 194 6.16 0.21 -15.31
CA ALA A 194 4.78 -0.16 -15.64
C ALA A 194 3.83 1.03 -15.54
N LYS A 195 3.93 1.84 -14.49
CA LYS A 195 3.12 3.05 -14.30
C LYS A 195 3.41 4.12 -15.35
N VAL A 196 4.68 4.41 -15.62
CA VAL A 196 5.08 5.38 -16.65
C VAL A 196 4.56 4.94 -18.03
N ASN A 197 4.66 3.65 -18.35
CA ASN A 197 4.16 3.13 -19.62
C ASN A 197 2.63 3.21 -19.70
N ALA A 198 1.90 2.90 -18.64
CA ALA A 198 0.45 3.02 -18.60
C ALA A 198 -0.02 4.46 -18.85
N LEU A 199 0.67 5.47 -18.25
CA LEU A 199 0.38 6.88 -18.49
C LEU A 199 0.66 7.30 -19.94
N ARG A 200 1.79 6.83 -20.50
CA ARG A 200 2.13 7.06 -21.90
C ARG A 200 1.10 6.45 -22.86
N GLU A 201 0.62 5.25 -22.57
CA GLU A 201 -0.44 4.60 -23.36
C GLU A 201 -1.76 5.34 -23.27
N ALA A 202 -2.16 5.78 -22.06
CA ALA A 202 -3.40 6.52 -21.85
C ALA A 202 -3.47 7.83 -22.65
N THR A 203 -2.32 8.47 -22.88
CA THR A 203 -2.22 9.74 -23.64
C THR A 203 -1.80 9.53 -25.10
N SER A 204 -1.51 8.29 -25.51
CA SER A 204 -1.05 7.97 -26.87
C SER A 204 -2.12 8.32 -27.92
N GLY A 205 -1.68 8.85 -29.06
CA GLY A 205 -2.56 9.20 -30.19
C GLY A 205 -3.47 10.41 -29.94
N LYS A 206 -3.34 11.09 -28.79
CA LYS A 206 -4.07 12.32 -28.50
C LYS A 206 -3.34 13.56 -29.00
N GLU A 207 -4.08 14.64 -29.25
CA GLU A 207 -3.47 15.97 -29.49
C GLU A 207 -2.65 16.37 -28.26
N ARG A 208 -1.45 16.88 -28.46
CA ARG A 208 -0.55 17.26 -27.37
C ARG A 208 -0.68 18.75 -27.07
N PRO A 209 -1.34 19.14 -25.97
CA PRO A 209 -1.50 20.55 -25.63
C PRO A 209 -0.14 21.23 -25.39
N LYS A 210 -0.05 22.49 -25.77
CA LYS A 210 1.09 23.37 -25.47
C LYS A 210 1.00 23.83 -24.02
N VAL A 211 1.99 23.49 -23.22
CA VAL A 211 2.04 23.76 -21.78
C VAL A 211 3.05 24.84 -21.45
N PHE A 212 2.64 25.85 -20.72
CA PHE A 212 3.52 26.80 -20.06
C PHE A 212 3.54 26.51 -18.55
N TYR A 213 4.71 26.16 -18.04
CA TYR A 213 4.92 25.87 -16.62
C TYR A 213 5.60 27.06 -15.94
N VAL A 214 5.00 27.61 -14.89
CA VAL A 214 5.53 28.76 -14.15
C VAL A 214 6.33 28.28 -12.96
N VAL A 215 7.65 28.47 -13.02
CA VAL A 215 8.58 28.16 -11.93
C VAL A 215 8.59 29.29 -10.90
N TRP A 216 8.69 30.54 -11.39
CA TRP A 216 8.74 31.75 -10.57
C TRP A 216 8.18 32.94 -11.33
N HIS A 217 7.55 33.89 -10.65
CA HIS A 217 6.83 34.98 -11.32
C HIS A 217 7.65 36.26 -11.54
N ASP A 218 8.67 36.54 -10.71
CA ASP A 218 9.46 37.77 -10.79
C ASP A 218 10.94 37.53 -10.38
N PRO A 219 11.88 37.44 -11.35
CA PRO A 219 11.64 37.47 -12.80
C PRO A 219 10.89 36.20 -13.26
N LEU A 220 10.01 36.36 -14.27
CA LEU A 220 9.22 35.26 -14.81
C LEU A 220 10.13 34.17 -15.36
N THR A 221 10.12 33.02 -14.71
CA THR A 221 11.02 31.91 -14.98
C THR A 221 10.21 30.65 -15.30
N THR A 222 10.67 29.88 -16.29
CA THR A 222 10.03 28.63 -16.74
C THR A 222 11.05 27.49 -16.86
N ALA A 223 10.60 26.34 -17.30
CA ALA A 223 11.41 25.15 -17.54
C ALA A 223 11.77 25.05 -19.03
N GLY A 224 13.06 24.85 -19.34
CA GLY A 224 13.55 24.56 -20.69
C GLY A 224 13.42 23.08 -21.06
N GLY A 225 13.83 22.76 -22.30
CA GLY A 225 13.67 21.41 -22.88
C GLY A 225 14.59 20.33 -22.30
N ASP A 226 15.62 20.71 -21.57
CA ASP A 226 16.57 19.80 -20.91
C ASP A 226 16.31 19.65 -19.40
N THR A 227 15.12 20.04 -18.95
CA THR A 227 14.73 19.96 -17.54
C THR A 227 13.85 18.76 -17.26
N PHE A 228 13.87 18.29 -16.02
CA PHE A 228 13.00 17.23 -15.51
C PHE A 228 11.50 17.53 -15.70
N ILE A 229 11.10 18.80 -15.57
CA ILE A 229 9.72 19.25 -15.81
C ILE A 229 9.31 19.05 -17.28
N ASN A 230 10.23 19.26 -18.22
CA ASN A 230 9.96 18.98 -19.63
C ASN A 230 9.62 17.50 -19.86
N ASP A 231 10.32 16.58 -19.19
CA ASP A 231 10.05 15.16 -19.28
C ASP A 231 8.67 14.83 -18.67
N VAL A 232 8.31 15.44 -17.54
CA VAL A 232 6.97 15.30 -16.94
C VAL A 232 5.89 15.74 -17.92
N ILE A 233 6.02 16.93 -18.51
CA ILE A 233 5.05 17.46 -19.50
C ILE A 233 4.95 16.51 -20.70
N PHE A 234 6.10 16.02 -21.19
CA PHE A 234 6.15 15.12 -22.34
C PHE A 234 5.48 13.77 -22.04
N LEU A 235 5.78 13.16 -20.91
CA LEU A 235 5.19 11.88 -20.50
C LEU A 235 3.70 12.00 -20.18
N ALA A 236 3.28 13.18 -19.71
CA ALA A 236 1.87 13.50 -19.50
C ALA A 236 1.09 13.77 -20.81
N GLY A 237 1.75 13.68 -21.96
CA GLY A 237 1.11 13.88 -23.27
C GLY A 237 1.06 15.34 -23.71
N GLY A 238 1.79 16.26 -23.08
CA GLY A 238 1.89 17.67 -23.46
C GLY A 238 3.13 18.01 -24.30
N VAL A 239 3.26 19.28 -24.65
CA VAL A 239 4.46 19.89 -25.26
C VAL A 239 4.80 21.15 -24.48
N ASN A 240 5.99 21.21 -23.91
CA ASN A 240 6.49 22.41 -23.26
C ASN A 240 6.71 23.52 -24.30
N VAL A 241 6.10 24.69 -24.12
CA VAL A 241 6.22 25.80 -25.07
C VAL A 241 7.63 26.42 -25.12
N PHE A 242 8.48 26.11 -24.12
CA PHE A 242 9.87 26.53 -24.04
C PHE A 242 10.87 25.36 -24.17
N ASN A 243 10.48 24.27 -24.83
CA ASN A 243 11.35 23.10 -25.07
C ASN A 243 12.59 23.41 -25.96
N ASP A 244 12.61 24.54 -26.62
CA ASP A 244 13.71 25.06 -27.44
C ASP A 244 14.76 25.84 -26.62
N THR A 245 14.53 26.02 -25.32
CA THR A 245 15.44 26.68 -24.38
C THR A 245 16.11 25.66 -23.45
N LYS A 246 17.08 26.09 -22.64
CA LYS A 246 17.79 25.22 -21.69
C LYS A 246 17.69 25.74 -20.27
N GLY A 247 17.74 24.80 -19.32
CA GLY A 247 17.70 25.08 -17.88
C GLY A 247 16.42 25.80 -17.47
N TRP A 248 16.58 26.86 -16.69
CA TRP A 248 15.50 27.66 -16.12
C TRP A 248 15.53 29.07 -16.71
N PRO A 249 15.06 29.26 -17.95
CA PRO A 249 15.17 30.57 -18.62
C PRO A 249 14.20 31.57 -17.99
N GLN A 250 14.69 32.82 -17.88
CA GLN A 250 13.85 33.99 -17.66
C GLN A 250 13.21 34.39 -18.98
N VAL A 251 11.91 34.58 -18.97
CA VAL A 251 11.12 34.86 -20.18
C VAL A 251 10.26 36.10 -19.97
N SER A 252 9.93 36.77 -21.06
CA SER A 252 9.00 37.90 -21.02
C SER A 252 7.55 37.43 -21.14
N ARG A 253 6.62 38.24 -20.62
CA ARG A 253 5.19 38.05 -20.83
C ARG A 253 4.86 38.00 -22.34
N GLU A 254 5.49 38.86 -23.14
CA GLU A 254 5.30 38.93 -24.59
C GLU A 254 5.70 37.65 -25.30
N GLU A 255 6.78 36.98 -24.88
CA GLU A 255 7.17 35.65 -25.39
C GLU A 255 6.12 34.58 -25.04
N VAL A 256 5.60 34.58 -23.83
CA VAL A 256 4.51 33.64 -23.43
C VAL A 256 3.27 33.87 -24.30
N LEU A 257 2.88 35.13 -24.53
CA LEU A 257 1.76 35.49 -25.41
C LEU A 257 2.00 35.04 -26.86
N ALA A 258 3.22 35.21 -27.37
CA ALA A 258 3.60 34.83 -28.74
C ALA A 258 3.56 33.29 -28.91
N ARG A 259 4.03 32.53 -27.93
CA ARG A 259 3.98 31.04 -27.92
C ARG A 259 2.59 30.50 -27.74
N ASN A 260 1.69 31.31 -27.17
CA ASN A 260 0.26 31.06 -27.02
C ASN A 260 -0.05 29.65 -26.45
N PRO A 261 0.24 29.36 -25.17
CA PRO A 261 -0.01 28.07 -24.56
C PRO A 261 -1.50 27.72 -24.52
N ASP A 262 -1.79 26.42 -24.66
CA ASP A 262 -3.12 25.84 -24.48
C ASP A 262 -3.46 25.67 -22.99
N VAL A 263 -2.44 25.43 -22.16
CA VAL A 263 -2.52 25.20 -20.73
C VAL A 263 -1.43 25.97 -20.02
N ILE A 264 -1.77 26.60 -18.88
CA ILE A 264 -0.81 27.22 -17.96
C ILE A 264 -0.86 26.46 -16.64
N VAL A 265 0.30 26.06 -16.14
CA VAL A 265 0.46 25.32 -14.89
C VAL A 265 1.26 26.16 -13.91
N LEU A 266 0.65 26.42 -12.76
CA LEU A 266 1.23 27.11 -11.60
C LEU A 266 1.56 26.13 -10.51
N THR A 267 2.54 26.46 -9.67
CA THR A 267 2.84 25.72 -8.44
C THR A 267 2.61 26.60 -7.20
N PRO A 268 2.44 26.03 -6.00
CA PRO A 268 2.27 26.81 -4.78
C PRO A 268 3.39 27.82 -4.50
N HIS A 269 4.62 27.49 -4.90
CA HIS A 269 5.80 28.32 -4.66
C HIS A 269 6.13 29.27 -5.81
N CYS A 270 5.43 29.22 -6.94
CA CYS A 270 5.73 30.14 -8.06
C CYS A 270 5.45 31.63 -7.73
N GLY A 271 4.82 31.91 -6.60
CA GLY A 271 4.50 33.24 -6.12
C GLY A 271 3.38 33.95 -6.88
N LEU A 272 2.62 33.20 -7.72
CA LEU A 272 1.52 33.72 -8.54
C LEU A 272 0.22 33.00 -8.21
N GLY A 273 -0.81 33.73 -7.83
CA GLY A 273 -2.16 33.19 -7.66
C GLY A 273 -2.89 33.03 -9.00
N LEU A 274 -3.98 32.25 -9.00
CA LEU A 274 -4.79 32.03 -10.22
C LEU A 274 -5.31 33.36 -10.82
N GLU A 275 -5.84 34.28 -10.00
CA GLU A 275 -6.36 35.56 -10.48
C GLU A 275 -5.27 36.40 -11.16
N ASP A 276 -4.07 36.41 -10.57
CA ASP A 276 -2.93 37.15 -11.12
C ASP A 276 -2.44 36.52 -12.43
N ALA A 277 -2.43 35.19 -12.51
CA ALA A 277 -2.09 34.46 -13.73
C ALA A 277 -3.11 34.75 -14.86
N TYR A 278 -4.42 34.75 -14.55
CA TYR A 278 -5.44 35.12 -15.53
C TYR A 278 -5.25 36.55 -16.05
N ARG A 279 -4.84 37.49 -15.21
CA ARG A 279 -4.55 38.88 -15.58
C ARG A 279 -3.23 39.00 -16.37
N LEU A 280 -2.19 38.37 -15.87
CA LEU A 280 -0.84 38.45 -16.45
C LEU A 280 -0.79 37.84 -17.85
N PHE A 281 -1.43 36.71 -18.06
CA PHE A 281 -1.42 35.96 -19.32
C PHE A 281 -2.72 36.15 -20.13
N ALA A 282 -3.48 37.19 -19.84
CA ALA A 282 -4.64 37.57 -20.64
C ALA A 282 -4.26 37.68 -22.15
N GLY A 283 -5.05 37.03 -23.00
CA GLY A 283 -4.78 36.94 -24.43
C GLY A 283 -4.31 35.57 -24.91
N THR A 284 -3.75 34.71 -24.03
CA THR A 284 -3.39 33.32 -24.36
C THR A 284 -4.64 32.46 -24.57
N LYS A 285 -4.47 31.35 -25.29
CA LYS A 285 -5.54 30.35 -25.45
C LYS A 285 -5.92 29.76 -24.09
N ALA A 286 -4.94 29.44 -23.25
CA ALA A 286 -5.16 28.91 -21.90
C ALA A 286 -6.12 29.78 -21.07
N VAL A 287 -5.92 31.09 -21.04
CA VAL A 287 -6.80 32.01 -20.31
C VAL A 287 -8.19 32.08 -20.94
N LYS A 288 -8.27 32.16 -22.28
CA LYS A 288 -9.55 32.22 -23.01
C LYS A 288 -10.41 30.97 -22.81
N THR A 289 -9.78 29.81 -22.64
CA THR A 289 -10.47 28.51 -22.47
C THR A 289 -10.59 28.07 -21.01
N GLY A 290 -10.03 28.85 -20.06
CA GLY A 290 -10.08 28.53 -18.63
C GLY A 290 -9.08 27.46 -18.17
N HIS A 291 -8.07 27.13 -19.00
CA HIS A 291 -7.08 26.10 -18.70
C HIS A 291 -5.83 26.67 -17.99
N VAL A 292 -6.07 27.31 -16.86
CA VAL A 292 -5.03 27.80 -15.94
C VAL A 292 -5.20 27.03 -14.63
N TYR A 293 -4.21 26.25 -14.25
CA TYR A 293 -4.28 25.33 -13.14
C TYR A 293 -3.19 25.62 -12.09
N LEU A 294 -3.54 25.46 -10.83
CA LEU A 294 -2.60 25.41 -9.72
C LEU A 294 -2.47 23.95 -9.27
N ILE A 295 -1.27 23.40 -9.33
CA ILE A 295 -0.98 22.05 -8.82
C ILE A 295 -0.91 22.10 -7.30
N GLU A 296 -1.51 21.10 -6.63
CA GLU A 296 -1.57 21.06 -5.16
C GLU A 296 -0.20 20.80 -4.52
N ASN A 297 0.60 19.90 -5.10
CA ASN A 297 1.91 19.53 -4.58
C ASN A 297 2.96 19.52 -5.70
N GLU A 298 3.84 20.51 -5.69
CA GLU A 298 4.93 20.60 -6.69
C GLU A 298 6.03 19.56 -6.47
N ASN A 299 6.22 19.05 -5.23
CA ASN A 299 7.23 18.04 -4.94
C ASN A 299 6.99 16.73 -5.70
N ASP A 300 5.71 16.43 -6.04
CA ASP A 300 5.37 15.33 -6.93
C ASP A 300 5.87 15.53 -8.38
N LEU A 301 6.27 16.76 -8.76
CA LEU A 301 6.74 17.09 -10.10
C LEU A 301 8.25 17.31 -10.19
N ILE A 302 8.92 17.58 -9.07
CA ILE A 302 10.31 18.04 -9.07
C ILE A 302 11.28 17.07 -8.39
N HIS A 303 10.79 16.10 -7.61
CA HIS A 303 11.64 15.11 -6.96
C HIS A 303 11.93 13.94 -7.90
N PRO A 304 13.20 13.73 -8.31
CA PRO A 304 13.59 12.62 -9.17
C PRO A 304 13.64 11.29 -8.40
N SER A 305 12.47 10.78 -8.02
CA SER A 305 12.23 9.52 -7.34
C SER A 305 11.04 8.79 -7.97
N PRO A 306 10.73 7.53 -7.64
CA PRO A 306 9.53 6.86 -8.14
C PRO A 306 8.21 7.58 -7.83
N ARG A 307 8.19 8.49 -6.85
CA ARG A 307 7.05 9.35 -6.53
C ARG A 307 6.62 10.25 -7.69
N ILE A 308 7.53 10.60 -8.60
CA ILE A 308 7.28 11.47 -9.77
C ILE A 308 6.10 10.99 -10.64
N VAL A 309 5.78 9.68 -10.61
CA VAL A 309 4.63 9.12 -11.33
C VAL A 309 3.34 9.83 -10.93
N ARG A 310 3.20 10.26 -9.66
CA ARG A 310 2.04 11.03 -9.19
C ARG A 310 1.93 12.37 -9.90
N GLY A 311 3.06 13.04 -10.08
CA GLY A 311 3.13 14.33 -10.80
C GLY A 311 2.83 14.17 -12.29
N ILE A 312 3.40 13.15 -12.95
CA ILE A 312 3.11 12.85 -14.35
C ILE A 312 1.61 12.58 -14.53
N GLU A 313 1.01 11.82 -13.64
CA GLU A 313 -0.40 11.48 -13.69
C GLU A 313 -1.29 12.70 -13.45
N ALA A 314 -0.98 13.51 -12.43
CA ALA A 314 -1.69 14.77 -12.17
C ALA A 314 -1.65 15.69 -13.39
N MET A 315 -0.48 15.85 -14.00
CA MET A 315 -0.29 16.62 -15.24
C MET A 315 -1.10 16.01 -16.39
N ALA A 316 -1.04 14.70 -16.59
CA ALA A 316 -1.77 14.01 -17.66
C ALA A 316 -3.29 14.20 -17.55
N LYS A 317 -3.83 14.24 -16.34
CA LYS A 317 -5.26 14.53 -16.09
C LYS A 317 -5.64 15.95 -16.42
N LEU A 318 -4.77 16.92 -16.13
CA LEU A 318 -4.98 18.30 -16.52
C LEU A 318 -4.98 18.46 -18.04
N LEU A 319 -4.10 17.73 -18.73
CA LEU A 319 -3.94 17.82 -20.19
C LEU A 319 -4.98 16.99 -20.96
N HIS A 320 -5.40 15.84 -20.41
CA HIS A 320 -6.26 14.86 -21.06
C HIS A 320 -7.35 14.31 -20.12
N PRO A 321 -8.19 15.15 -19.53
CA PRO A 321 -9.17 14.70 -18.52
C PRO A 321 -10.09 13.59 -19.05
N GLU A 322 -10.38 13.58 -20.35
CA GLU A 322 -11.23 12.57 -20.99
C GLU A 322 -10.57 11.18 -21.10
N ALA A 323 -9.23 11.08 -20.98
CA ALA A 323 -8.49 9.82 -21.03
C ALA A 323 -8.65 9.02 -19.73
N PHE A 324 -8.93 9.71 -18.62
CA PHE A 324 -8.95 9.17 -17.27
C PHE A 324 -10.36 9.06 -16.68
N LYS A 325 -11.40 9.37 -17.45
CA LYS A 325 -12.79 9.23 -17.00
C LYS A 325 -13.36 7.88 -17.39
N THR A 326 -13.87 7.15 -16.40
CA THR A 326 -14.71 5.98 -16.65
C THR A 326 -15.92 6.39 -17.49
N ARG A 327 -16.16 5.69 -18.59
CA ARG A 327 -17.32 5.94 -19.44
C ARG A 327 -18.51 5.12 -18.95
N TYR A 328 -19.61 5.80 -18.66
CA TYR A 328 -20.89 5.18 -18.37
C TYR A 328 -21.80 5.21 -19.62
N PRO A 329 -22.70 4.23 -19.79
CA PRO A 329 -22.97 3.10 -18.91
C PRO A 329 -21.78 2.13 -18.84
N LEU A 330 -21.43 1.73 -17.63
CA LEU A 330 -20.35 0.79 -17.34
C LEU A 330 -20.94 -0.59 -17.07
N THR A 331 -20.49 -1.60 -17.80
CA THR A 331 -20.85 -3.00 -17.54
C THR A 331 -19.63 -3.73 -16.99
N ILE A 332 -19.76 -4.33 -15.82
CA ILE A 332 -18.71 -5.06 -15.12
C ILE A 332 -19.14 -6.50 -14.82
N ARG A 333 -18.17 -7.35 -14.49
CA ARG A 333 -18.38 -8.58 -13.73
C ARG A 333 -17.99 -8.35 -12.28
N ASP A 334 -18.91 -8.62 -11.35
CA ASP A 334 -18.60 -8.54 -9.92
C ASP A 334 -17.85 -9.79 -9.44
N MET A 335 -17.44 -9.80 -8.17
CA MET A 335 -16.64 -10.92 -7.63
C MET A 335 -17.43 -12.22 -7.44
N MET A 336 -18.74 -12.21 -7.67
CA MET A 336 -19.58 -13.39 -7.77
C MET A 336 -19.86 -13.77 -9.25
N ASN A 337 -19.06 -13.22 -10.19
CA ASN A 337 -19.15 -13.43 -11.64
C ASN A 337 -20.49 -12.99 -12.27
N ARG A 338 -21.23 -12.09 -11.58
CA ARG A 338 -22.49 -11.54 -12.07
C ARG A 338 -22.20 -10.34 -12.99
N THR A 339 -22.97 -10.19 -14.06
CA THR A 339 -22.91 -9.02 -14.92
C THR A 339 -23.76 -7.90 -14.33
N VAL A 340 -23.17 -6.76 -14.02
CA VAL A 340 -23.85 -5.58 -13.45
C VAL A 340 -23.61 -4.38 -14.36
N THR A 341 -24.69 -3.66 -14.71
CA THR A 341 -24.61 -2.43 -15.51
C THR A 341 -24.93 -1.22 -14.65
N ILE A 342 -23.99 -0.28 -14.59
CA ILE A 342 -24.07 0.99 -13.88
C ILE A 342 -24.31 2.08 -14.93
N LYS A 343 -25.47 2.72 -14.87
CA LYS A 343 -25.95 3.62 -15.95
C LYS A 343 -25.23 4.96 -16.01
N ALA A 344 -24.80 5.47 -14.87
CA ALA A 344 -24.10 6.75 -14.72
C ALA A 344 -23.12 6.65 -13.54
N GLU A 345 -22.20 7.61 -13.41
CA GLU A 345 -21.31 7.69 -12.26
C GLU A 345 -22.11 7.75 -10.95
N PRO A 346 -21.91 6.77 -10.03
CA PRO A 346 -22.63 6.74 -8.78
C PRO A 346 -22.36 7.99 -7.92
N GLN A 347 -23.43 8.56 -7.39
CA GLN A 347 -23.38 9.72 -6.49
C GLN A 347 -23.99 9.41 -5.12
N ARG A 348 -24.79 8.35 -5.02
CA ARG A 348 -25.52 7.96 -3.81
C ARG A 348 -25.32 6.48 -3.54
N VAL A 349 -24.27 6.16 -2.82
CA VAL A 349 -23.83 4.80 -2.59
C VAL A 349 -24.25 4.29 -1.20
N VAL A 350 -24.82 3.10 -1.13
CA VAL A 350 -25.04 2.37 0.12
C VAL A 350 -24.05 1.22 0.22
N SER A 351 -23.34 1.13 1.34
CA SER A 351 -22.38 0.04 1.62
C SER A 351 -22.91 -0.88 2.72
N LEU A 352 -23.05 -2.17 2.41
CA LEU A 352 -23.60 -3.20 3.30
C LEU A 352 -22.55 -4.02 4.03
N ALA A 353 -21.27 -3.66 3.92
CA ALA A 353 -20.16 -4.30 4.65
C ALA A 353 -19.14 -3.26 5.13
N PRO A 354 -18.60 -3.39 6.37
CA PRO A 354 -17.59 -2.47 6.89
C PRO A 354 -16.31 -2.41 6.05
N SER A 355 -15.81 -3.54 5.56
CA SER A 355 -14.62 -3.61 4.71
C SER A 355 -14.77 -2.82 3.41
N ILE A 356 -15.95 -2.90 2.80
CA ILE A 356 -16.27 -2.15 1.59
C ILE A 356 -16.36 -0.65 1.90
N THR A 357 -16.99 -0.29 3.02
CA THR A 357 -17.03 1.11 3.49
C THR A 357 -15.62 1.67 3.64
N GLU A 358 -14.71 0.94 4.28
CA GLU A 358 -13.30 1.32 4.42
C GLU A 358 -12.64 1.53 3.06
N THR A 359 -12.83 0.60 2.12
CA THR A 359 -12.26 0.67 0.77
C THR A 359 -12.76 1.90 0.01
N VAL A 360 -14.07 2.22 0.11
CA VAL A 360 -14.64 3.44 -0.51
C VAL A 360 -13.98 4.72 0.03
N PHE A 361 -13.66 4.76 1.34
CA PHE A 361 -12.93 5.89 1.92
C PHE A 361 -11.48 5.96 1.44
N TYR A 362 -10.78 4.83 1.31
CA TYR A 362 -9.43 4.79 0.73
C TYR A 362 -9.38 5.30 -0.70
N LEU A 363 -10.45 5.06 -1.46
CA LEU A 363 -10.62 5.57 -2.81
C LEU A 363 -11.03 7.06 -2.89
N GLY A 364 -11.10 7.76 -1.75
CA GLY A 364 -11.51 9.16 -1.71
C GLY A 364 -12.96 9.39 -2.17
N ALA A 365 -13.81 8.36 -2.09
CA ALA A 365 -15.23 8.42 -2.49
C ALA A 365 -16.21 8.36 -1.28
N GLY A 366 -15.72 8.68 -0.09
CA GLY A 366 -16.53 8.65 1.14
C GLY A 366 -17.69 9.64 1.14
N ASP A 367 -17.57 10.73 0.40
CA ASP A 367 -18.63 11.74 0.17
C ASP A 367 -19.84 11.18 -0.58
N LYS A 368 -19.67 10.14 -1.38
CA LYS A 368 -20.75 9.45 -2.10
C LYS A 368 -21.56 8.50 -1.20
N LEU A 369 -21.06 8.14 -0.02
CA LEU A 369 -21.75 7.24 0.90
C LEU A 369 -22.93 7.92 1.58
N VAL A 370 -24.15 7.46 1.28
CA VAL A 370 -25.40 7.92 1.91
C VAL A 370 -25.94 6.95 2.96
N GLY A 371 -25.44 5.70 2.97
CA GLY A 371 -25.84 4.69 3.94
C GLY A 371 -24.76 3.63 4.17
N VAL A 372 -24.58 3.25 5.44
CA VAL A 372 -23.60 2.22 5.85
C VAL A 372 -24.19 1.33 6.94
N THR A 373 -23.62 0.14 7.14
CA THR A 373 -24.06 -0.74 8.23
C THR A 373 -23.79 -0.12 9.61
N LYS A 374 -24.49 -0.59 10.65
CA LYS A 374 -24.23 -0.15 12.03
C LYS A 374 -22.82 -0.57 12.54
N TRP A 375 -22.14 -1.46 11.84
CA TRP A 375 -20.83 -1.97 12.17
C TRP A 375 -19.68 -1.23 11.50
N ALA A 376 -19.98 -0.31 10.57
CA ALA A 376 -18.98 0.57 9.99
C ALA A 376 -18.53 1.59 11.05
N ASP A 377 -17.27 1.55 11.44
CA ASP A 377 -16.68 2.34 12.53
C ASP A 377 -15.44 3.13 12.10
N TRP A 378 -14.91 2.84 10.93
CA TRP A 378 -13.75 3.51 10.37
C TRP A 378 -14.01 4.03 8.94
N PRO A 379 -13.44 5.19 8.56
CA PRO A 379 -12.76 6.18 9.40
C PRO A 379 -13.75 6.93 10.33
N PRO A 380 -13.30 7.80 11.24
CA PRO A 380 -14.20 8.54 12.14
C PRO A 380 -15.34 9.30 11.43
N ALA A 381 -15.13 9.74 10.20
CA ALA A 381 -16.10 10.42 9.35
C ALA A 381 -17.37 9.57 9.09
N VAL A 382 -17.26 8.25 9.12
CA VAL A 382 -18.38 7.32 8.90
C VAL A 382 -19.51 7.51 9.94
N LYS A 383 -19.22 8.11 11.10
CA LYS A 383 -20.22 8.36 12.16
C LYS A 383 -21.38 9.24 11.71
N ASN A 384 -21.15 10.09 10.72
CA ASN A 384 -22.14 11.04 10.20
C ASN A 384 -23.02 10.46 9.08
N ILE A 385 -22.77 9.21 8.67
CA ILE A 385 -23.51 8.55 7.58
C ILE A 385 -24.68 7.75 8.17
N THR A 386 -25.83 7.77 7.49
CA THR A 386 -27.03 7.06 7.91
C THR A 386 -26.79 5.57 8.09
N ARG A 387 -27.29 5.01 9.19
CA ARG A 387 -27.18 3.57 9.50
C ARG A 387 -28.32 2.80 8.88
N VAL A 388 -28.01 1.89 7.94
CA VAL A 388 -29.01 1.09 7.23
C VAL A 388 -29.32 -0.26 7.91
N GLY A 389 -28.90 -0.44 9.16
CA GLY A 389 -29.19 -1.66 9.93
C GLY A 389 -28.01 -2.60 10.08
N GLY A 390 -28.27 -3.89 10.05
CA GLY A 390 -27.28 -4.95 10.24
C GLY A 390 -26.36 -5.16 9.04
N TYR A 391 -25.53 -6.18 9.16
CA TYR A 391 -24.58 -6.62 8.15
C TYR A 391 -25.27 -7.49 7.08
N GLY A 392 -24.94 -7.30 5.81
CA GLY A 392 -25.44 -8.10 4.70
C GLY A 392 -26.97 -8.18 4.67
N ALA A 393 -27.52 -9.37 4.67
CA ALA A 393 -28.96 -9.63 4.62
C ALA A 393 -29.78 -9.19 5.86
N TYR A 394 -29.13 -8.61 6.87
CA TYR A 394 -29.79 -8.02 8.04
C TYR A 394 -29.89 -6.49 7.94
N ALA A 395 -29.57 -5.89 6.81
CA ALA A 395 -29.82 -4.49 6.55
C ALA A 395 -31.34 -4.24 6.36
N ASN A 396 -31.75 -3.01 6.62
CA ASN A 396 -33.16 -2.59 6.51
C ASN A 396 -33.45 -2.04 5.10
N LEU A 397 -34.22 -2.79 4.31
CA LEU A 397 -34.58 -2.46 2.94
C LEU A 397 -35.36 -1.13 2.83
N GLU A 398 -36.21 -0.82 3.80
CA GLU A 398 -37.00 0.43 3.78
C GLU A 398 -36.10 1.64 3.97
N VAL A 399 -35.13 1.56 4.90
CA VAL A 399 -34.14 2.61 5.09
C VAL A 399 -33.27 2.78 3.85
N ILE A 400 -32.79 1.67 3.26
CA ILE A 400 -32.01 1.69 2.02
C ILE A 400 -32.80 2.38 0.91
N ALA A 401 -34.06 1.97 0.69
CA ALA A 401 -34.91 2.55 -0.36
C ALA A 401 -35.17 4.07 -0.12
N SER A 402 -35.35 4.47 1.14
CA SER A 402 -35.56 5.89 1.48
C SER A 402 -34.37 6.79 1.15
N LEU A 403 -33.16 6.24 1.17
CA LEU A 403 -31.92 6.94 0.78
C LEU A 403 -31.80 7.14 -0.72
N LYS A 404 -32.63 6.48 -1.54
CA LYS A 404 -32.61 6.56 -3.01
C LYS A 404 -31.19 6.38 -3.56
N PRO A 405 -30.51 5.25 -3.26
CA PRO A 405 -29.19 5.01 -3.80
C PRO A 405 -29.24 4.78 -5.31
N ASP A 406 -28.16 5.13 -6.00
CA ASP A 406 -27.91 4.79 -7.39
C ASP A 406 -26.95 3.59 -7.53
N LEU A 407 -26.34 3.17 -6.42
CA LEU A 407 -25.51 1.98 -6.31
C LEU A 407 -25.59 1.40 -4.89
N ILE A 408 -25.62 0.07 -4.81
CA ILE A 408 -25.47 -0.69 -3.56
C ILE A 408 -24.23 -1.56 -3.67
N LEU A 409 -23.32 -1.44 -2.71
CA LEU A 409 -22.13 -2.26 -2.56
C LEU A 409 -22.35 -3.26 -1.44
N ALA A 410 -22.13 -4.53 -1.70
CA ALA A 410 -22.39 -5.60 -0.76
C ALA A 410 -21.31 -6.69 -0.84
N ASP A 411 -21.23 -7.53 0.17
CA ASP A 411 -20.52 -8.79 0.10
C ASP A 411 -21.50 -9.98 -0.04
N ASN A 412 -20.98 -11.20 -0.01
CA ASN A 412 -21.81 -12.41 -0.16
C ASN A 412 -22.83 -12.61 0.96
N ALA A 413 -22.74 -11.89 2.08
CA ALA A 413 -23.69 -11.99 3.18
C ALA A 413 -25.12 -11.57 2.79
N VAL A 414 -25.30 -10.85 1.70
CA VAL A 414 -26.63 -10.54 1.17
C VAL A 414 -27.35 -11.78 0.63
N LEU A 415 -26.61 -12.86 0.36
CA LEU A 415 -27.15 -14.14 -0.10
C LEU A 415 -27.65 -15.05 1.03
N TYR A 416 -27.37 -14.72 2.30
CA TYR A 416 -27.75 -15.55 3.45
C TYR A 416 -29.27 -15.61 3.66
N LYS A 417 -30.02 -14.70 3.11
CA LYS A 417 -31.47 -14.68 3.16
C LYS A 417 -32.04 -14.71 1.75
N LYS A 418 -32.77 -15.78 1.43
CA LYS A 418 -33.41 -15.96 0.12
C LYS A 418 -34.26 -14.73 -0.25
N GLY A 419 -34.11 -14.25 -1.47
CA GLY A 419 -34.87 -13.10 -2.00
C GLY A 419 -34.37 -11.72 -1.53
N PHE A 420 -33.35 -11.64 -0.67
CA PHE A 420 -32.87 -10.35 -0.19
C PHE A 420 -32.11 -9.58 -1.26
N LEU A 421 -31.24 -10.27 -2.01
CA LEU A 421 -30.51 -9.65 -3.13
C LEU A 421 -31.47 -9.13 -4.19
N GLU A 422 -32.46 -9.92 -4.58
CA GLU A 422 -33.46 -9.53 -5.57
C GLU A 422 -34.29 -8.30 -5.13
N ASN A 423 -34.48 -8.13 -3.82
CA ASN A 423 -35.14 -6.93 -3.29
C ASN A 423 -34.22 -5.71 -3.31
N LEU A 424 -32.90 -5.87 -3.08
CA LEU A 424 -31.93 -4.81 -3.26
C LEU A 424 -31.83 -4.36 -4.72
N GLU A 425 -31.83 -5.29 -5.65
CA GLU A 425 -31.75 -5.03 -7.11
C GLU A 425 -32.97 -4.26 -7.66
N LYS A 426 -34.12 -4.33 -6.97
CA LYS A 426 -35.27 -3.48 -7.28
C LYS A 426 -35.08 -2.02 -6.86
N ILE A 427 -34.15 -1.75 -5.93
CA ILE A 427 -33.85 -0.41 -5.44
C ILE A 427 -32.76 0.24 -6.30
N ALA A 428 -31.63 -0.45 -6.50
CA ALA A 428 -30.50 0.03 -7.29
C ALA A 428 -29.62 -1.14 -7.78
N PRO A 429 -28.74 -0.95 -8.75
CA PRO A 429 -27.71 -1.93 -9.11
C PRO A 429 -26.91 -2.36 -7.88
N VAL A 430 -26.65 -3.68 -7.75
CA VAL A 430 -25.89 -4.26 -6.64
C VAL A 430 -24.59 -4.85 -7.17
N VAL A 431 -23.45 -4.39 -6.66
CA VAL A 431 -22.13 -4.98 -6.91
C VAL A 431 -21.71 -5.77 -5.68
N ILE A 432 -21.43 -7.07 -5.88
CA ILE A 432 -20.99 -7.96 -4.82
C ILE A 432 -19.46 -8.09 -4.85
N LEU A 433 -18.85 -7.82 -3.70
CA LEU A 433 -17.41 -7.85 -3.45
C LEU A 433 -17.15 -8.89 -2.37
N ASN A 434 -16.33 -9.90 -2.66
CA ASN A 434 -16.12 -11.02 -1.74
C ASN A 434 -14.69 -11.54 -1.79
N PRO A 435 -13.69 -10.73 -1.43
CA PRO A 435 -12.30 -11.15 -1.45
C PRO A 435 -12.03 -12.20 -0.38
N LYS A 436 -11.40 -13.31 -0.77
CA LYS A 436 -11.02 -14.43 0.09
C LYS A 436 -9.56 -14.41 0.48
N GLY A 437 -8.74 -13.67 -0.24
CA GLY A 437 -7.32 -13.52 -0.05
C GLY A 437 -6.85 -12.09 -0.39
N ILE A 438 -5.56 -11.83 -0.19
CA ILE A 438 -4.98 -10.50 -0.40
C ILE A 438 -5.03 -10.06 -1.87
N ASP A 439 -4.78 -10.96 -2.82
CA ASP A 439 -4.84 -10.63 -4.24
C ASP A 439 -6.27 -10.25 -4.67
N GLU A 440 -7.26 -10.86 -4.04
CA GLU A 440 -8.65 -10.49 -4.27
C GLU A 440 -9.02 -9.14 -3.62
N VAL A 441 -8.30 -8.70 -2.59
CA VAL A 441 -8.45 -7.33 -2.06
C VAL A 441 -7.96 -6.30 -3.07
N TYR A 442 -6.84 -6.56 -3.78
CA TYR A 442 -6.42 -5.70 -4.90
C TYR A 442 -7.50 -5.63 -5.98
N THR A 443 -8.04 -6.78 -6.38
CA THR A 443 -9.13 -6.86 -7.36
C THR A 443 -10.37 -6.07 -6.89
N GLN A 444 -10.73 -6.14 -5.62
CA GLN A 444 -11.82 -5.35 -5.03
C GLN A 444 -11.55 -3.85 -5.14
N VAL A 445 -10.35 -3.40 -4.79
CA VAL A 445 -9.96 -1.99 -4.85
C VAL A 445 -10.02 -1.48 -6.29
N GLU A 446 -9.48 -2.23 -7.25
CA GLU A 446 -9.48 -1.88 -8.66
C GLU A 446 -10.91 -1.85 -9.25
N LEU A 447 -11.74 -2.83 -8.91
CA LEU A 447 -13.14 -2.88 -9.35
C LEU A 447 -13.93 -1.68 -8.80
N LEU A 448 -13.77 -1.35 -7.52
CA LEU A 448 -14.40 -0.19 -6.91
C LEU A 448 -13.86 1.12 -7.52
N GLY A 449 -12.58 1.19 -7.85
CA GLY A 449 -12.00 2.31 -8.58
C GLY A 449 -12.77 2.59 -9.88
N LYS A 450 -12.97 1.57 -10.71
CA LYS A 450 -13.78 1.67 -11.94
C LYS A 450 -15.22 2.08 -11.67
N VAL A 451 -15.86 1.40 -10.71
CA VAL A 451 -17.29 1.61 -10.38
C VAL A 451 -17.57 3.01 -9.86
N LEU A 452 -16.63 3.62 -9.15
CA LEU A 452 -16.78 4.94 -8.50
C LEU A 452 -16.08 6.09 -9.24
N ASN A 453 -15.47 5.81 -10.41
CA ASN A 453 -14.63 6.75 -11.16
C ASN A 453 -13.45 7.26 -10.30
N ARG A 454 -12.71 6.31 -9.71
CA ARG A 454 -11.55 6.49 -8.84
C ARG A 454 -10.42 5.51 -9.17
N GLU A 455 -10.24 5.19 -10.46
CA GLU A 455 -9.24 4.22 -10.93
C GLU A 455 -7.84 4.61 -10.51
N GLU A 456 -7.54 5.89 -10.55
CA GLU A 456 -6.25 6.42 -10.11
C GLU A 456 -5.99 6.12 -8.64
N GLN A 457 -6.94 6.50 -7.79
CA GLN A 457 -6.78 6.25 -6.37
C GLN A 457 -6.69 4.75 -6.08
N ALA A 458 -7.38 3.93 -6.87
CA ALA A 458 -7.27 2.47 -6.77
C ALA A 458 -5.85 1.99 -7.09
N LEU A 459 -5.22 2.52 -8.14
CA LEU A 459 -3.82 2.21 -8.48
C LEU A 459 -2.86 2.61 -7.36
N LEU A 460 -3.02 3.82 -6.80
CA LEU A 460 -2.18 4.28 -5.69
C LEU A 460 -2.34 3.40 -4.46
N VAL A 461 -3.58 3.08 -4.08
CA VAL A 461 -3.87 2.22 -2.92
C VAL A 461 -3.30 0.82 -3.10
N THR A 462 -3.50 0.20 -4.27
CA THR A 462 -2.97 -1.15 -4.54
C THR A 462 -1.45 -1.16 -4.60
N ALA A 463 -0.83 -0.12 -5.17
CA ALA A 463 0.62 0.02 -5.20
C ALA A 463 1.21 0.15 -3.79
N GLU A 464 0.64 1.00 -2.94
CA GLU A 464 1.06 1.14 -1.53
C GLU A 464 0.92 -0.19 -0.78
N MET A 465 -0.22 -0.87 -0.93
CA MET A 465 -0.43 -2.18 -0.31
C MET A 465 0.63 -3.19 -0.75
N LYS A 466 0.90 -3.31 -2.07
CA LYS A 466 1.90 -4.24 -2.63
C LYS A 466 3.30 -3.94 -2.11
N ALA A 467 3.69 -2.66 -2.08
CA ALA A 467 5.00 -2.24 -1.58
C ALA A 467 5.19 -2.62 -0.10
N ARG A 468 4.20 -2.35 0.75
CA ARG A 468 4.25 -2.67 2.19
C ARG A 468 4.26 -4.18 2.42
N ILE A 469 3.43 -4.94 1.71
CA ILE A 469 3.39 -6.40 1.80
C ILE A 469 4.71 -7.00 1.32
N GLY A 470 5.26 -6.55 0.20
CA GLY A 470 6.56 -6.99 -0.32
C GLY A 470 7.71 -6.72 0.67
N SER A 471 7.70 -5.57 1.35
CA SER A 471 8.67 -5.25 2.40
C SER A 471 8.59 -6.24 3.57
N ILE A 472 7.38 -6.59 4.02
CA ILE A 472 7.17 -7.56 5.10
C ILE A 472 7.66 -8.95 4.66
N GLN A 473 7.26 -9.40 3.47
CA GLN A 473 7.68 -10.69 2.92
C GLN A 473 9.20 -10.78 2.78
N GLY A 474 9.85 -9.71 2.30
CA GLY A 474 11.31 -9.62 2.23
C GLY A 474 11.97 -9.79 3.59
N ALA A 475 11.43 -9.14 4.62
CA ALA A 475 11.96 -9.21 5.98
C ALA A 475 11.85 -10.60 6.62
N VAL A 476 10.81 -11.39 6.26
CA VAL A 476 10.55 -12.71 6.86
C VAL A 476 10.94 -13.89 5.97
N SER A 477 11.38 -13.65 4.73
CA SER A 477 11.60 -14.68 3.69
C SER A 477 12.53 -15.81 4.10
N ASN A 478 13.58 -15.52 4.87
CA ASN A 478 14.62 -16.46 5.28
C ASN A 478 14.47 -16.91 6.74
N LEU A 479 13.35 -16.61 7.40
CA LEU A 479 13.13 -16.96 8.79
C LEU A 479 12.40 -18.30 8.94
N THR A 480 12.58 -18.95 10.09
CA THR A 480 11.84 -20.16 10.43
C THR A 480 10.37 -19.83 10.57
N ARG A 481 9.50 -20.59 9.91
CA ARG A 481 8.05 -20.39 9.95
C ARG A 481 7.45 -21.05 11.18
N PRO A 482 6.93 -20.30 12.16
CA PRO A 482 6.23 -20.87 13.30
C PRO A 482 4.85 -21.40 12.88
N LYS A 483 4.40 -22.48 13.54
CA LYS A 483 3.01 -22.97 13.40
C LYS A 483 2.05 -22.04 14.15
N VAL A 484 1.12 -21.44 13.42
CA VAL A 484 0.22 -20.41 13.93
C VAL A 484 -1.22 -20.92 14.00
N MET A 485 -1.83 -20.79 15.17
CA MET A 485 -3.27 -20.92 15.34
C MET A 485 -3.91 -19.52 15.33
N TYR A 486 -4.84 -19.29 14.41
CA TYR A 486 -5.59 -18.05 14.34
C TYR A 486 -7.01 -18.26 14.87
N LEU A 487 -7.35 -17.60 15.99
CA LEU A 487 -8.57 -17.82 16.76
C LEU A 487 -9.48 -16.58 16.72
N ILE A 488 -10.75 -16.76 16.34
CA ILE A 488 -11.73 -15.67 16.28
C ILE A 488 -12.88 -15.78 17.28
N SER A 489 -13.16 -16.97 17.81
CA SER A 489 -14.27 -17.19 18.74
C SER A 489 -14.10 -18.47 19.53
N THR A 490 -14.70 -18.52 20.71
CA THR A 490 -14.79 -19.73 21.57
C THR A 490 -16.25 -20.21 21.77
N TYR A 491 -17.17 -19.69 20.92
CA TYR A 491 -18.58 -20.10 21.03
C TYR A 491 -18.82 -21.46 20.39
N ASN A 492 -19.30 -22.42 21.18
CA ASN A 492 -19.53 -23.82 20.77
C ASN A 492 -18.30 -24.48 20.10
N GLY A 493 -17.10 -24.27 20.65
CA GLY A 493 -15.82 -24.74 20.14
C GLY A 493 -14.88 -23.61 19.84
N TYR A 494 -13.65 -23.92 19.43
CA TYR A 494 -12.63 -22.94 19.08
C TYR A 494 -12.68 -22.68 17.58
N TRP A 495 -13.18 -21.51 17.17
CA TRP A 495 -13.27 -21.13 15.76
C TRP A 495 -11.93 -20.65 15.23
N ILE A 496 -11.36 -21.45 14.35
CA ILE A 496 -10.03 -21.22 13.75
C ILE A 496 -10.13 -20.94 12.26
N ALA A 497 -9.09 -20.31 11.73
CA ALA A 497 -8.86 -20.17 10.30
C ALA A 497 -8.14 -21.39 9.74
N GLY A 498 -8.79 -22.09 8.80
CA GLY A 498 -8.14 -23.09 7.95
C GLY A 498 -7.67 -22.47 6.62
N LYS A 499 -7.24 -23.32 5.69
CA LYS A 499 -6.88 -22.90 4.32
C LYS A 499 -8.08 -22.26 3.60
N ASP A 500 -7.80 -21.52 2.55
CA ASP A 500 -8.80 -20.80 1.75
C ASP A 500 -9.56 -19.75 2.55
N THR A 501 -8.92 -19.19 3.59
CA THR A 501 -9.41 -18.04 4.35
C THR A 501 -8.44 -16.88 4.21
N PHE A 502 -8.98 -15.67 4.30
CA PHE A 502 -8.19 -14.45 4.36
C PHE A 502 -7.10 -14.46 5.46
N ALA A 503 -7.39 -15.07 6.62
CA ALA A 503 -6.43 -15.21 7.70
C ALA A 503 -5.30 -16.20 7.38
N ASP A 504 -5.55 -17.21 6.55
CA ASP A 504 -4.53 -18.14 6.07
C ASP A 504 -3.48 -17.42 5.22
N ASP A 505 -3.93 -16.53 4.33
CA ASP A 505 -3.03 -15.66 3.55
C ASP A 505 -2.21 -14.75 4.45
N LEU A 506 -2.82 -14.12 5.46
CA LEU A 506 -2.10 -13.29 6.43
C LEU A 506 -1.00 -14.06 7.14
N ILE A 507 -1.30 -15.28 7.60
CA ILE A 507 -0.30 -16.14 8.27
C ILE A 507 0.87 -16.42 7.34
N LYS A 508 0.61 -16.82 6.10
CA LYS A 508 1.64 -17.17 5.11
C LYS A 508 2.50 -15.97 4.71
N LEU A 509 1.88 -14.82 4.48
CA LEU A 509 2.56 -13.57 4.12
C LEU A 509 3.39 -13.01 5.28
N ALA A 510 2.94 -13.22 6.52
CA ALA A 510 3.68 -12.86 7.73
C ALA A 510 4.83 -13.84 8.07
N GLY A 511 5.10 -14.83 7.22
CA GLY A 511 6.16 -15.83 7.44
C GLY A 511 5.78 -16.95 8.42
N GLY A 512 4.50 -17.20 8.66
CA GLY A 512 4.00 -18.32 9.47
C GLY A 512 3.59 -19.53 8.64
N GLU A 513 3.25 -20.63 9.34
CA GLU A 513 2.61 -21.83 8.82
C GLU A 513 1.27 -22.00 9.54
N ASN A 514 0.17 -22.15 8.80
CA ASN A 514 -1.13 -22.34 9.44
C ASN A 514 -1.21 -23.72 10.10
N ALA A 515 -1.39 -23.78 11.42
CA ALA A 515 -1.51 -25.03 12.16
C ALA A 515 -2.72 -25.87 11.73
N PHE A 516 -3.65 -25.30 10.97
CA PHE A 516 -4.88 -25.93 10.47
C PHE A 516 -4.99 -25.86 8.93
N GLU A 517 -3.87 -25.95 8.22
CA GLU A 517 -3.81 -25.90 6.76
C GLU A 517 -4.59 -27.03 6.06
N ASP A 518 -4.78 -28.17 6.73
CA ASP A 518 -5.59 -29.30 6.27
C ASP A 518 -7.11 -29.09 6.44
N VAL A 519 -7.52 -28.05 7.15
CA VAL A 519 -8.92 -27.66 7.36
C VAL A 519 -9.31 -26.60 6.35
N THR A 520 -10.44 -26.75 5.66
CA THR A 520 -10.92 -25.74 4.70
C THR A 520 -11.87 -24.76 5.39
N GLY A 521 -11.63 -23.46 5.17
CA GLY A 521 -12.48 -22.37 5.67
C GLY A 521 -12.42 -22.17 7.19
N TRP A 522 -13.42 -21.48 7.70
CA TRP A 522 -13.58 -21.24 9.13
C TRP A 522 -14.26 -22.43 9.80
N LYS A 523 -13.66 -22.99 10.86
CA LYS A 523 -14.19 -24.18 11.52
C LYS A 523 -14.04 -24.12 13.04
N ALA A 524 -15.03 -24.67 13.74
CA ALA A 524 -14.93 -24.94 15.17
C ALA A 524 -14.19 -26.26 15.39
N VAL A 525 -13.16 -26.25 16.22
CA VAL A 525 -12.37 -27.43 16.62
C VAL A 525 -12.40 -27.62 18.12
N SER A 526 -12.01 -28.80 18.60
CA SER A 526 -11.96 -29.13 20.04
C SER A 526 -10.60 -28.71 20.64
N ALA A 527 -10.54 -28.68 21.99
CA ALA A 527 -9.29 -28.44 22.70
C ALA A 527 -8.27 -29.56 22.46
N GLU A 528 -8.72 -30.80 22.35
CA GLU A 528 -7.89 -31.98 22.08
C GLU A 528 -7.24 -31.88 20.70
N GLU A 529 -7.99 -31.39 19.71
CA GLU A 529 -7.47 -31.18 18.36
C GLU A 529 -6.40 -30.09 18.33
N ILE A 530 -6.57 -28.99 19.07
CA ILE A 530 -5.57 -27.93 19.24
C ILE A 530 -4.31 -28.49 19.92
N VAL A 531 -4.47 -29.27 21.00
CA VAL A 531 -3.34 -29.90 21.72
C VAL A 531 -2.56 -30.85 20.80
N ALA A 532 -3.26 -31.63 19.97
CA ALA A 532 -2.62 -32.56 19.03
C ALA A 532 -1.78 -31.83 17.98
N ARG A 533 -2.21 -30.64 17.51
CA ARG A 533 -1.47 -29.82 16.53
C ARG A 533 -0.33 -29.03 17.15
N ASN A 534 -0.44 -28.72 18.44
CA ASN A 534 0.59 -28.07 19.25
C ASN A 534 1.19 -26.82 18.61
N PRO A 535 0.40 -25.75 18.36
CA PRO A 535 0.88 -24.55 17.69
C PRO A 535 2.02 -23.86 18.48
N ASP A 536 2.95 -23.24 17.73
CA ASP A 536 4.05 -22.46 18.29
C ASP A 536 3.59 -21.07 18.76
N VAL A 537 2.58 -20.52 18.07
CA VAL A 537 2.01 -19.19 18.33
C VAL A 537 0.49 -19.27 18.22
N VAL A 538 -0.21 -18.61 19.13
CA VAL A 538 -1.65 -18.37 19.05
C VAL A 538 -1.92 -16.89 18.86
N VAL A 539 -2.72 -16.55 17.84
CA VAL A 539 -3.17 -15.19 17.56
C VAL A 539 -4.67 -15.11 17.76
N ILE A 540 -5.10 -14.31 18.71
CA ILE A 540 -6.51 -14.08 19.05
C ILE A 540 -6.98 -12.81 18.35
N ALA A 541 -7.65 -12.97 17.22
CA ALA A 541 -8.22 -11.87 16.43
C ALA A 541 -9.68 -11.61 16.83
N SER A 542 -9.92 -11.42 18.12
CA SER A 542 -11.26 -11.24 18.69
C SER A 542 -11.22 -10.41 19.97
N ALA A 543 -12.13 -9.44 20.07
CA ALA A 543 -12.34 -8.68 21.30
C ALA A 543 -13.14 -9.46 22.39
N TYR A 544 -13.63 -10.65 22.07
CA TYR A 544 -14.52 -11.43 22.92
C TYR A 544 -13.88 -12.71 23.46
N VAL A 545 -12.65 -12.99 23.08
CA VAL A 545 -11.89 -14.16 23.55
C VAL A 545 -10.82 -13.68 24.52
N SER A 546 -10.91 -14.15 25.79
CA SER A 546 -9.83 -13.87 26.75
C SER A 546 -8.64 -14.81 26.50
N PRO A 547 -7.40 -14.30 26.52
CA PRO A 547 -6.22 -15.14 26.45
C PRO A 547 -6.08 -16.09 27.67
N ASP A 548 -6.77 -15.83 28.79
CA ASP A 548 -6.72 -16.64 30.02
C ASP A 548 -7.16 -18.10 29.82
N ILE A 549 -7.92 -18.37 28.76
CA ILE A 549 -8.30 -19.77 28.42
C ILE A 549 -7.09 -20.65 28.13
N PHE A 550 -5.94 -20.06 27.82
CA PHE A 550 -4.67 -20.73 27.57
C PHE A 550 -3.81 -20.89 28.83
N CYS A 551 -4.27 -20.36 29.97
CA CYS A 551 -3.57 -20.45 31.26
C CYS A 551 -3.93 -21.71 32.07
N SER A 552 -5.00 -22.44 31.70
CA SER A 552 -5.48 -23.61 32.43
C SER A 552 -6.06 -24.67 31.50
N GLY A 553 -6.33 -25.86 32.06
CA GLY A 553 -6.90 -26.98 31.30
C GLY A 553 -5.98 -27.49 30.18
N PRO A 554 -6.54 -28.20 29.18
CA PRO A 554 -5.74 -28.81 28.10
C PRO A 554 -4.88 -27.82 27.30
N LEU A 555 -5.40 -26.60 27.05
CA LEU A 555 -4.71 -25.60 26.24
C LEU A 555 -3.46 -25.02 26.90
N SER A 556 -3.32 -25.14 28.25
CA SER A 556 -2.08 -24.73 28.92
C SER A 556 -0.88 -25.63 28.61
N THR A 557 -1.13 -26.80 28.01
CA THR A 557 -0.08 -27.77 27.66
C THR A 557 0.57 -27.54 26.33
N ILE A 558 -0.02 -26.73 25.45
CA ILE A 558 0.56 -26.43 24.11
C ILE A 558 1.81 -25.56 24.22
N LYS A 559 2.66 -25.62 23.18
CA LYS A 559 3.92 -24.90 23.14
C LYS A 559 3.72 -23.39 23.26
N ALA A 560 2.76 -22.82 22.53
CA ALA A 560 2.44 -21.40 22.61
C ALA A 560 2.12 -20.92 24.03
N SER A 561 1.35 -21.68 24.79
CA SER A 561 1.00 -21.35 26.19
C SER A 561 2.22 -21.41 27.11
N LYS A 562 3.03 -22.47 26.99
CA LYS A 562 4.25 -22.65 27.78
C LYS A 562 5.31 -21.57 27.54
N GLU A 563 5.41 -21.10 26.30
CA GLU A 563 6.37 -20.06 25.89
C GLU A 563 5.79 -18.64 26.01
N GLY A 564 4.54 -18.49 26.46
CA GLY A 564 3.87 -17.19 26.56
C GLY A 564 3.52 -16.54 25.24
N LYS A 565 3.52 -17.31 24.14
CA LYS A 565 3.28 -16.83 22.76
C LYS A 565 1.79 -16.92 22.38
N VAL A 566 0.94 -16.39 23.23
CA VAL A 566 -0.51 -16.24 22.99
C VAL A 566 -0.81 -14.74 22.96
N TYR A 567 -1.16 -14.23 21.80
CA TYR A 567 -1.27 -12.80 21.55
C TYR A 567 -2.69 -12.41 21.18
N THR A 568 -3.19 -11.34 21.79
CA THR A 568 -4.41 -10.66 21.33
C THR A 568 -4.01 -9.49 20.46
N VAL A 569 -4.60 -9.41 19.26
CA VAL A 569 -4.31 -8.34 18.32
C VAL A 569 -4.84 -6.98 18.79
N SER A 570 -4.20 -5.91 18.33
CA SER A 570 -4.52 -4.54 18.75
C SER A 570 -5.91 -4.08 18.28
N ASP A 571 -6.29 -4.39 17.05
CA ASP A 571 -7.61 -4.11 16.46
C ASP A 571 -8.15 -5.33 15.70
N PRO A 572 -9.03 -6.14 16.33
CA PRO A 572 -9.62 -7.30 15.67
C PRO A 572 -10.35 -6.99 14.36
N ASN A 573 -10.85 -5.76 14.16
CA ASN A 573 -11.54 -5.37 12.93
C ASN A 573 -10.60 -5.36 11.73
N VAL A 574 -9.36 -4.90 11.92
CA VAL A 574 -8.34 -4.86 10.85
C VAL A 574 -7.96 -6.30 10.44
N PHE A 575 -7.96 -7.24 11.38
CA PHE A 575 -7.68 -8.65 11.15
C PHE A 575 -8.83 -9.46 10.54
N GLN A 576 -10.04 -8.90 10.52
CA GLN A 576 -11.25 -9.60 10.02
C GLN A 576 -11.85 -8.96 8.78
N ARG A 577 -11.37 -7.78 8.36
CA ARG A 577 -11.94 -7.01 7.26
C ARG A 577 -11.01 -7.00 6.06
N PRO A 578 -11.40 -7.62 4.94
CA PRO A 578 -10.63 -7.55 3.69
C PRO A 578 -10.78 -6.16 3.05
N SER A 579 -10.00 -5.21 3.54
CA SER A 579 -9.90 -3.82 3.09
C SER A 579 -8.42 -3.44 2.96
N PRO A 580 -8.06 -2.28 2.39
CA PRO A 580 -6.66 -1.84 2.34
C PRO A 580 -5.96 -1.77 3.71
N ARG A 581 -6.71 -1.64 4.82
CA ARG A 581 -6.17 -1.69 6.18
C ARG A 581 -5.55 -3.04 6.57
N VAL A 582 -5.78 -4.07 5.81
CA VAL A 582 -5.20 -5.41 6.04
C VAL A 582 -3.68 -5.41 6.12
N VAL A 583 -3.03 -4.45 5.47
CA VAL A 583 -1.57 -4.27 5.58
C VAL A 583 -1.14 -4.04 7.03
N LEU A 584 -1.96 -3.32 7.83
CA LEU A 584 -1.69 -3.10 9.27
C LEU A 584 -1.78 -4.42 10.05
N ALA A 585 -2.76 -5.28 9.71
CA ALA A 585 -2.87 -6.61 10.32
C ALA A 585 -1.65 -7.47 9.98
N LEU A 586 -1.19 -7.42 8.74
CA LEU A 586 -0.02 -8.17 8.29
C LEU A 586 1.26 -7.71 9.00
N GLU A 587 1.45 -6.39 9.14
CA GLU A 587 2.58 -5.82 9.87
C GLU A 587 2.59 -6.23 11.34
N GLU A 588 1.44 -6.16 12.00
CA GLU A 588 1.32 -6.60 13.40
C GLU A 588 1.59 -8.10 13.52
N LEU A 589 0.99 -8.91 12.65
CA LEU A 589 1.19 -10.34 12.65
C LEU A 589 2.66 -10.72 12.42
N ALA A 590 3.34 -10.13 11.45
CA ALA A 590 4.75 -10.36 11.19
C ALA A 590 5.63 -10.03 12.41
N LYS A 591 5.32 -8.92 13.11
CA LYS A 591 6.01 -8.53 14.35
C LYS A 591 5.77 -9.54 15.50
N LEU A 592 4.56 -10.09 15.59
CA LEU A 592 4.24 -11.11 16.60
C LEU A 592 4.92 -12.46 16.30
N LEU A 593 5.04 -12.83 15.03
CA LEU A 593 5.66 -14.09 14.63
C LEU A 593 7.19 -14.02 14.63
N HIS A 594 7.77 -12.88 14.28
CA HIS A 594 9.20 -12.66 14.12
C HIS A 594 9.70 -11.40 14.85
N PRO A 595 9.51 -11.33 16.19
CA PRO A 595 9.77 -10.11 16.94
C PRO A 595 11.22 -9.61 16.82
N GLU A 596 12.17 -10.51 16.68
CA GLU A 596 13.59 -10.15 16.55
C GLU A 596 13.90 -9.42 15.23
N ALA A 597 13.25 -9.85 14.12
CA ALA A 597 13.42 -9.22 12.81
C ALA A 597 12.93 -7.77 12.79
N PHE A 598 11.91 -7.47 13.59
CA PHE A 598 11.28 -6.15 13.68
C PHE A 598 11.67 -5.37 14.94
N LYS A 599 12.64 -5.87 15.76
CA LYS A 599 13.02 -5.28 17.06
C LYS A 599 11.81 -4.96 17.93
N PHE A 600 10.83 -5.85 17.94
CA PHE A 600 9.55 -5.70 18.63
C PHE A 600 9.53 -6.59 19.89
N THR A 601 8.92 -6.11 20.97
CA THR A 601 8.67 -6.91 22.17
C THR A 601 7.18 -7.23 22.24
N PRO A 602 6.77 -8.46 21.91
CA PRO A 602 5.36 -8.85 21.99
C PRO A 602 4.86 -8.82 23.43
N PRO A 603 3.56 -8.52 23.65
CA PRO A 603 2.96 -8.67 24.97
C PRO A 603 2.97 -10.16 25.36
N ALA A 604 3.60 -10.52 26.47
CA ALA A 604 3.59 -11.90 26.96
C ALA A 604 2.23 -12.27 27.56
N LEU A 605 1.82 -13.54 27.39
CA LEU A 605 0.68 -14.09 28.12
C LEU A 605 0.98 -14.05 29.62
N ALA A 606 0.28 -13.21 30.35
CA ALA A 606 0.38 -13.15 31.81
C ALA A 606 -0.69 -14.04 32.44
N CYS A 607 -0.35 -15.29 32.70
CA CYS A 607 -1.22 -16.17 33.52
C CYS A 607 -1.13 -15.71 34.98
N GLN A 608 -2.24 -15.19 35.54
CA GLN A 608 -2.30 -14.87 36.95
C GLN A 608 -2.10 -16.17 37.76
N THR A 609 -0.96 -16.30 38.40
CA THR A 609 -0.77 -17.31 39.43
C THR A 609 -1.66 -16.92 40.59
N ASN A 610 -2.80 -17.56 40.73
CA ASN A 610 -3.55 -17.54 41.99
C ASN A 610 -2.68 -18.19 43.09
N SER A 611 -1.75 -17.42 43.66
CA SER A 611 -1.19 -17.77 44.96
C SER A 611 -2.24 -17.45 46.01
N THR A 612 -3.17 -18.38 46.21
CA THR A 612 -3.84 -18.49 47.51
C THR A 612 -2.77 -18.87 48.51
N ALA A 613 -2.09 -17.88 49.07
CA ALA A 613 -1.40 -18.04 50.31
C ALA A 613 -2.47 -18.34 51.36
N ASN A 614 -2.63 -19.61 51.68
CA ASN A 614 -3.26 -20.01 52.92
C ASN A 614 -2.45 -19.37 54.05
N ALA A 615 -2.96 -18.30 54.60
CA ALA A 615 -2.57 -17.82 55.90
C ALA A 615 -3.23 -18.76 56.92
N THR A 616 -2.51 -19.76 57.29
CA THR A 616 -2.72 -20.44 58.58
C THR A 616 -2.03 -19.60 59.64
N GLY A 617 -2.79 -19.07 60.56
CA GLY A 617 -2.38 -18.44 61.78
C GLY A 617 -3.56 -18.27 62.67
#